data_0e5b19f47bfe34433a11017609240e75
#
_entry.id   0e5b19f47bfe34433a11017609240e75
#
_cell.length_a   1.000
_cell.length_b   1.000
_cell.length_c   1.000
_cell.angle_alpha   90.00
_cell.angle_beta   90.00
_cell.angle_gamma   90.00
#
_symmetry.space_group_name_H-M   'P 1'
#
loop_
_entity.id
_entity.type
_entity.pdbx_description
1 polymer ?
#
loop_
_entity_poly.entity_id
_entity_poly.type
_entity_poly.pdbx_seq_one_letter_code
_entity_poly.pdbx_strand_id
1 'polypeptide(L)'
;PMHTLDISLRDNVQGGPESNLWMPCDAFGAVNPEDVPIVKNRWDATKRKNILIVEDINDSGTTLNWIKKDWEASCFPDEKATWEVVWDKNVKFAVLLNNEASSFDGVDYQYESINKLEDPNIWIDFPWESWWLD
;
A
#
# COMPACT_ATOMS: atom_id res chain seq x y z
N PRO A 1 11.28 -10.00 6.43
CA PRO A 1 10.95 -10.69 5.19
C PRO A 1 10.41 -9.73 4.13
N MET A 2 10.65 -10.05 2.87
CA MET A 2 10.18 -9.24 1.75
C MET A 2 9.13 -10.03 0.96
N HIS A 3 8.02 -9.38 0.65
CA HIS A 3 6.92 -9.99 -0.07
C HIS A 3 6.54 -9.15 -1.28
N THR A 4 6.03 -9.78 -2.31
CA THR A 4 5.55 -9.10 -3.50
C THR A 4 4.05 -8.89 -3.39
N LEU A 5 3.61 -7.69 -3.74
CA LEU A 5 2.19 -7.34 -3.81
C LEU A 5 1.79 -7.33 -5.28
N ASP A 6 0.97 -8.30 -5.67
CA ASP A 6 0.49 -8.39 -7.04
C ASP A 6 -0.73 -7.49 -7.24
N ILE A 7 -0.51 -6.38 -7.92
CA ILE A 7 -1.58 -5.44 -8.23
C ILE A 7 -1.64 -5.29 -9.74
N SER A 8 -2.76 -5.69 -10.34
CA SER A 8 -3.01 -5.44 -11.76
C SER A 8 -4.19 -4.51 -11.89
N LEU A 9 -3.91 -3.28 -12.27
CA LEU A 9 -4.94 -2.27 -12.54
C LEU A 9 -5.54 -2.44 -13.94
N ARG A 10 -4.92 -3.29 -14.78
CA ARG A 10 -5.35 -3.48 -16.17
C ARG A 10 -6.46 -4.50 -16.31
N ASP A 11 -6.48 -5.47 -15.43
CA ASP A 11 -7.35 -6.62 -15.60
C ASP A 11 -8.49 -6.55 -14.60
N ASN A 12 -9.15 -5.60 -14.30
CA ASN A 12 -10.37 -5.57 -13.47
C ASN A 12 -10.76 -6.93 -12.88
N VAL A 13 -9.76 -7.76 -12.59
CA VAL A 13 -10.00 -9.08 -12.03
C VAL A 13 -10.48 -8.87 -10.62
N GLN A 14 -11.74 -9.12 -10.43
CA GLN A 14 -12.34 -9.09 -9.11
C GLN A 14 -11.63 -10.09 -8.22
N GLY A 15 -11.15 -9.60 -7.13
CA GLY A 15 -10.45 -10.42 -6.18
C GLY A 15 -8.99 -10.52 -6.56
N GLY A 16 -8.21 -9.53 -6.15
CA GLY A 16 -6.79 -9.71 -6.07
C GLY A 16 -6.51 -11.05 -5.40
N PRO A 17 -5.38 -11.66 -5.67
CA PRO A 17 -5.12 -12.99 -5.16
C PRO A 17 -5.35 -13.02 -3.66
N GLU A 18 -6.12 -14.01 -3.21
CA GLU A 18 -6.38 -14.25 -1.78
C GLU A 18 -5.07 -14.28 -0.97
N SER A 19 -3.96 -14.56 -1.66
CA SER A 19 -2.63 -14.57 -1.08
C SER A 19 -2.22 -13.25 -0.41
N ASN A 20 -2.86 -12.13 -0.74
CA ASN A 20 -2.51 -10.83 -0.16
C ASN A 20 -3.40 -10.44 1.03
N LEU A 21 -4.40 -11.24 1.35
CA LEU A 21 -5.36 -10.93 2.41
C LEU A 21 -4.71 -10.83 3.80
N TRP A 22 -3.65 -11.57 4.03
CA TRP A 22 -2.95 -11.57 5.32
C TRP A 22 -2.26 -10.23 5.62
N MET A 23 -1.86 -9.50 4.59
CA MET A 23 -1.16 -8.21 4.77
C MET A 23 -2.03 -7.16 5.46
N PRO A 24 -3.26 -6.87 5.01
CA PRO A 24 -4.12 -5.93 5.73
C PRO A 24 -4.47 -6.42 7.13
N CYS A 25 -4.61 -7.71 7.33
CA CYS A 25 -4.88 -8.27 8.66
C CYS A 25 -3.71 -8.04 9.61
N ASP A 26 -2.49 -8.24 9.15
CA ASP A 26 -1.27 -7.97 9.92
C ASP A 26 -1.11 -6.47 10.21
N ALA A 27 -1.42 -5.63 9.23
CA ALA A 27 -1.36 -4.18 9.38
C ALA A 27 -2.34 -3.69 10.45
N PHE A 28 -3.53 -4.26 10.47
CA PHE A 28 -4.59 -3.86 11.40
C PHE A 28 -4.41 -4.43 12.80
N GLY A 29 -3.73 -5.56 12.92
CA GLY A 29 -3.60 -6.28 14.18
C GLY A 29 -4.75 -7.24 14.41
N ALA A 30 -5.27 -7.85 13.33
CA ALA A 30 -6.36 -8.81 13.42
C ALA A 30 -5.94 -10.04 14.23
N VAL A 31 -6.83 -10.47 15.10
CA VAL A 31 -6.61 -11.66 15.92
C VAL A 31 -7.21 -12.85 15.17
N ASN A 32 -6.53 -14.00 15.21
CA ASN A 32 -7.04 -15.21 14.62
C ASN A 32 -8.44 -15.50 15.19
N PRO A 33 -9.44 -15.75 14.34
CA PRO A 33 -10.80 -16.04 14.81
C PRO A 33 -10.88 -17.16 15.85
N GLU A 34 -9.95 -18.12 15.79
CA GLU A 34 -9.89 -19.21 16.77
C GLU A 34 -9.52 -18.72 18.16
N ASP A 35 -8.80 -17.61 18.26
CA ASP A 35 -8.33 -17.04 19.51
C ASP A 35 -9.29 -16.00 20.10
N VAL A 36 -10.30 -15.57 19.36
CA VAL A 36 -11.25 -14.52 19.78
C VAL A 36 -11.91 -14.84 21.13
N PRO A 37 -12.36 -16.08 21.40
CA PRO A 37 -12.95 -16.39 22.71
C PRO A 37 -11.99 -16.18 23.89
N ILE A 38 -10.68 -16.23 23.63
CA ILE A 38 -9.64 -16.07 24.67
C ILE A 38 -9.30 -14.60 24.86
N VAL A 39 -9.15 -13.85 23.75
CA VAL A 39 -8.67 -12.46 23.78
C VAL A 39 -9.80 -11.42 23.79
N LYS A 40 -11.05 -11.82 23.69
CA LYS A 40 -12.26 -10.99 23.74
C LYS A 40 -12.47 -10.04 22.56
N ASN A 41 -11.42 -9.58 21.90
CA ASN A 41 -11.48 -8.62 20.80
C ASN A 41 -11.04 -9.25 19.48
N ARG A 42 -11.65 -8.81 18.37
CA ARG A 42 -11.30 -9.28 17.03
C ARG A 42 -9.95 -8.75 16.56
N TRP A 43 -9.43 -7.73 17.22
CA TRP A 43 -8.13 -7.15 16.86
C TRP A 43 -7.46 -6.58 18.10
N ASP A 44 -6.14 -6.47 18.01
CA ASP A 44 -5.29 -6.00 19.10
C ASP A 44 -4.19 -5.12 18.50
N ALA A 45 -4.15 -3.85 18.92
CA ALA A 45 -3.18 -2.88 18.44
C ALA A 45 -1.73 -3.32 18.68
N THR A 46 -1.48 -4.08 19.72
CA THR A 46 -0.12 -4.57 20.03
C THR A 46 0.36 -5.65 19.06
N LYS A 47 -0.55 -6.21 18.30
CA LYS A 47 -0.24 -7.24 17.29
C LYS A 47 -0.02 -6.69 15.89
N ARG A 48 -0.17 -5.39 15.71
CA ARG A 48 0.10 -4.74 14.43
C ARG A 48 1.55 -4.91 14.05
N LYS A 49 1.78 -5.24 12.79
CA LYS A 49 3.12 -5.32 12.24
C LYS A 49 3.50 -4.02 11.56
N ASN A 50 4.77 -3.69 11.63
CA ASN A 50 5.31 -2.56 10.89
C ASN A 50 5.55 -3.00 9.45
N ILE A 51 4.93 -2.32 8.50
CA ILE A 51 4.98 -2.69 7.08
C ILE A 51 5.46 -1.47 6.29
N LEU A 52 6.46 -1.68 5.47
CA LEU A 52 6.93 -0.69 4.51
C LEU A 52 6.52 -1.13 3.11
N ILE A 53 5.69 -0.32 2.45
CA ILE A 53 5.29 -0.55 1.06
C ILE A 53 6.24 0.24 0.18
N VAL A 54 6.92 -0.46 -0.74
CA VAL A 54 7.93 0.13 -1.60
C VAL A 54 7.44 0.08 -3.05
N GLU A 55 7.52 1.21 -3.73
CA GLU A 55 7.18 1.34 -5.15
C GLU A 55 8.28 2.17 -5.83
N ASP A 56 8.47 1.99 -7.13
CA ASP A 56 9.47 2.76 -7.86
C ASP A 56 9.05 4.21 -8.05
N ILE A 57 7.79 4.45 -8.38
CA ILE A 57 7.28 5.80 -8.59
C ILE A 57 5.83 5.94 -8.09
N ASN A 58 5.57 7.07 -7.44
CA ASN A 58 4.21 7.54 -7.21
C ASN A 58 3.89 8.56 -8.30
N ASP A 59 3.30 8.11 -9.41
CA ASP A 59 3.03 8.95 -10.57
C ASP A 59 1.65 9.59 -10.50
N SER A 60 0.61 8.89 -10.90
CA SER A 60 -0.78 9.36 -10.80
C SER A 60 -1.35 9.18 -9.39
N GLY A 61 -0.81 8.26 -8.63
CA GLY A 61 -1.30 7.88 -7.31
C GLY A 61 -2.30 6.72 -7.34
N THR A 62 -2.63 6.21 -8.51
CA THR A 62 -3.66 5.18 -8.67
C THR A 62 -3.31 3.91 -7.89
N THR A 63 -2.07 3.44 -8.02
CA THR A 63 -1.63 2.21 -7.36
C THR A 63 -1.67 2.30 -5.84
N LEU A 64 -1.09 3.36 -5.28
CA LEU A 64 -1.01 3.52 -3.83
C LEU A 64 -2.38 3.81 -3.21
N ASN A 65 -3.21 4.59 -3.88
CA ASN A 65 -4.59 4.81 -3.46
C ASN A 65 -5.39 3.50 -3.48
N TRP A 66 -5.15 2.67 -4.50
CA TRP A 66 -5.82 1.37 -4.61
C TRP A 66 -5.44 0.45 -3.44
N ILE A 67 -4.16 0.43 -3.06
CA ILE A 67 -3.69 -0.38 -1.93
C ILE A 67 -4.42 0.00 -0.64
N LYS A 68 -4.48 1.28 -0.33
CA LYS A 68 -5.17 1.75 0.87
C LYS A 68 -6.64 1.33 0.86
N LYS A 69 -7.31 1.57 -0.25
CA LYS A 69 -8.72 1.25 -0.40
C LYS A 69 -8.98 -0.25 -0.29
N ASP A 70 -8.14 -1.06 -0.94
CA ASP A 70 -8.26 -2.51 -0.90
C ASP A 70 -8.04 -3.07 0.50
N TRP A 71 -7.01 -2.61 1.18
CA TRP A 71 -6.71 -3.07 2.53
C TRP A 71 -7.83 -2.71 3.51
N GLU A 72 -8.33 -1.50 3.44
CA GLU A 72 -9.46 -1.06 4.28
C GLU A 72 -10.71 -1.87 4.02
N ALA A 73 -10.98 -2.22 2.76
CA ALA A 73 -12.14 -3.02 2.38
C ALA A 73 -11.98 -4.49 2.77
N SER A 74 -10.74 -4.98 2.85
CA SER A 74 -10.46 -6.39 3.09
C SER A 74 -10.49 -6.78 4.57
N CYS A 75 -10.24 -5.82 5.46
CA CYS A 75 -10.13 -6.10 6.89
C CYS A 75 -10.75 -4.96 7.70
N PHE A 76 -11.80 -5.27 8.43
CA PHE A 76 -12.52 -4.31 9.27
C PHE A 76 -12.88 -3.01 8.55
N PRO A 77 -13.69 -3.07 7.46
CA PRO A 77 -14.00 -1.89 6.66
C PRO A 77 -14.82 -0.83 7.38
N ASP A 78 -15.50 -1.20 8.46
CA ASP A 78 -16.27 -0.28 9.31
C ASP A 78 -15.40 0.46 10.34
N GLU A 79 -14.14 0.08 10.50
CA GLU A 79 -13.22 0.67 11.46
C GLU A 79 -12.31 1.73 10.82
N LYS A 80 -12.92 2.73 10.19
CA LYS A 80 -12.17 3.75 9.44
C LYS A 80 -11.22 4.56 10.30
N ALA A 81 -11.64 4.94 11.49
CA ALA A 81 -10.80 5.71 12.41
C ALA A 81 -9.55 4.91 12.82
N THR A 82 -9.71 3.61 13.02
CA THR A 82 -8.60 2.72 13.34
C THR A 82 -7.65 2.58 12.16
N TRP A 83 -8.19 2.49 10.93
CA TRP A 83 -7.36 2.45 9.73
C TRP A 83 -6.53 3.72 9.56
N GLU A 84 -7.06 4.89 9.88
CA GLU A 84 -6.29 6.13 9.86
C GLU A 84 -5.07 6.05 10.76
N VAL A 85 -5.23 5.44 11.94
CA VAL A 85 -4.10 5.21 12.86
C VAL A 85 -3.08 4.25 12.26
N VAL A 86 -3.53 3.19 11.60
CA VAL A 86 -2.65 2.21 10.95
C VAL A 86 -1.77 2.89 9.91
N TRP A 87 -2.35 3.70 9.02
CA TRP A 87 -1.60 4.40 7.98
C TRP A 87 -0.63 5.42 8.56
N ASP A 88 -0.98 6.02 9.69
CA ASP A 88 -0.10 6.99 10.36
C ASP A 88 1.05 6.33 11.11
N LYS A 89 0.82 5.18 11.72
CA LYS A 89 1.75 4.61 12.70
C LYS A 89 2.59 3.45 12.18
N ASN A 90 1.98 2.44 11.60
CA ASN A 90 2.70 1.19 11.34
C ASN A 90 2.78 0.77 9.87
N VAL A 91 2.09 1.44 8.96
CA VAL A 91 2.25 1.20 7.52
C VAL A 91 2.78 2.47 6.88
N LYS A 92 3.91 2.36 6.20
CA LYS A 92 4.59 3.49 5.58
C LYS A 92 4.81 3.22 4.09
N PHE A 93 4.89 4.29 3.32
CA PHE A 93 5.08 4.24 1.87
C PHE A 93 6.42 4.86 1.50
N ALA A 94 7.23 4.13 0.74
CA ALA A 94 8.51 4.60 0.23
C ALA A 94 8.53 4.48 -1.29
N VAL A 95 8.96 5.54 -1.96
CA VAL A 95 9.10 5.56 -3.42
C VAL A 95 10.46 6.13 -3.80
N LEU A 96 10.97 5.76 -4.96
CA LEU A 96 12.17 6.39 -5.49
C LEU A 96 11.83 7.79 -6.01
N LEU A 97 10.76 7.91 -6.78
CA LEU A 97 10.32 9.18 -7.34
C LEU A 97 8.90 9.48 -6.92
N ASN A 98 8.69 10.68 -6.40
CA ASN A 98 7.37 11.15 -6.01
C ASN A 98 6.94 12.30 -6.91
N ASN A 99 5.89 12.09 -7.71
CA ASN A 99 5.28 13.16 -8.47
C ASN A 99 4.40 13.99 -7.54
N GLU A 100 4.76 15.24 -7.35
CA GLU A 100 4.02 16.17 -6.47
C GLU A 100 2.59 16.41 -6.94
N ALA A 101 2.31 16.17 -8.22
CA ALA A 101 0.97 16.28 -8.80
C ALA A 101 0.13 15.01 -8.65
N SER A 102 0.68 13.97 -8.01
CA SER A 102 -0.02 12.71 -7.78
C SER A 102 -1.27 12.93 -6.90
N SER A 103 -2.30 12.13 -7.14
CA SER A 103 -3.49 12.11 -6.27
C SER A 103 -3.24 11.43 -4.93
N PHE A 104 -2.11 10.75 -4.77
CA PHE A 104 -1.71 10.14 -3.50
C PHE A 104 -0.66 11.01 -2.82
N ASP A 105 -0.99 11.57 -1.67
CA ASP A 105 -0.12 12.47 -0.91
C ASP A 105 0.49 11.80 0.35
N GLY A 106 0.31 10.49 0.49
CA GLY A 106 0.73 9.74 1.69
C GLY A 106 2.12 9.13 1.62
N VAL A 107 3.00 9.61 0.74
CA VAL A 107 4.37 9.11 0.67
C VAL A 107 5.15 9.58 1.90
N ASP A 108 5.73 8.64 2.64
CA ASP A 108 6.51 8.94 3.84
C ASP A 108 8.00 9.13 3.53
N TYR A 109 8.52 8.37 2.57
CA TYR A 109 9.94 8.41 2.20
C TYR A 109 10.07 8.48 0.69
N GLN A 110 10.92 9.39 0.21
CA GLN A 110 11.21 9.52 -1.22
C GLN A 110 12.69 9.84 -1.42
N TYR A 111 13.23 9.37 -2.55
CA TYR A 111 14.58 9.77 -2.94
C TYR A 111 14.56 11.13 -3.60
N GLU A 112 13.65 11.34 -4.55
CA GLU A 112 13.53 12.59 -5.29
C GLU A 112 12.08 12.88 -5.65
N SER A 113 11.73 14.16 -5.74
CA SER A 113 10.40 14.58 -6.19
C SER A 113 10.49 15.20 -7.59
N ILE A 114 9.40 15.04 -8.34
CA ILE A 114 9.20 15.66 -9.64
C ILE A 114 7.81 16.31 -9.65
N ASN A 115 7.57 17.21 -10.57
CA ASN A 115 6.25 17.82 -10.71
C ASN A 115 5.83 17.81 -12.18
N LYS A 116 4.97 16.86 -12.55
CA LYS A 116 4.50 16.71 -13.93
C LYS A 116 3.51 17.78 -14.38
N LEU A 117 2.94 18.55 -13.45
CA LEU A 117 2.14 19.72 -13.83
C LEU A 117 3.02 20.86 -14.34
N GLU A 118 4.19 21.05 -13.73
CA GLU A 118 5.16 22.06 -14.17
C GLU A 118 5.95 21.60 -15.39
N ASP A 119 6.23 20.30 -15.47
CA ASP A 119 6.97 19.70 -16.57
C ASP A 119 6.23 18.45 -17.08
N PRO A 120 5.19 18.65 -17.91
CA PRO A 120 4.35 17.54 -18.40
C PRO A 120 5.08 16.59 -19.36
N ASN A 121 6.21 16.99 -19.90
CA ASN A 121 6.99 16.17 -20.82
C ASN A 121 8.04 15.31 -20.15
N ILE A 122 8.14 15.36 -18.84
CA ILE A 122 9.11 14.55 -18.12
C ILE A 122 8.78 13.07 -18.26
N TRP A 123 9.78 12.29 -18.65
CA TRP A 123 9.66 10.85 -18.82
C TRP A 123 10.70 10.17 -17.95
N ILE A 124 10.26 9.18 -17.19
CA ILE A 124 11.15 8.44 -16.29
C ILE A 124 11.39 7.06 -16.90
N ASP A 125 12.66 6.75 -17.08
CA ASP A 125 13.11 5.45 -17.59
C ASP A 125 14.00 4.80 -16.54
N PHE A 126 13.48 3.78 -15.89
CA PHE A 126 14.24 3.01 -14.91
C PHE A 126 15.07 1.95 -15.62
N PRO A 127 16.31 1.69 -15.13
CA PRO A 127 17.18 0.68 -15.77
C PRO A 127 16.55 -0.70 -15.90
N TRP A 128 15.70 -1.08 -14.98
CA TRP A 128 15.05 -2.39 -14.98
C TRP A 128 13.84 -2.49 -15.91
N GLU A 129 13.34 -1.39 -16.45
CA GLU A 129 12.16 -1.40 -17.31
C GLU A 129 12.49 -1.80 -18.75
N SER A 130 13.71 -1.64 -19.17
CA SER A 130 14.11 -1.85 -20.57
C SER A 130 15.01 -3.06 -20.81
N TRP A 131 15.27 -3.85 -19.76
CA TRP A 131 16.20 -4.98 -19.89
C TRP A 131 15.76 -6.05 -20.90
N TRP A 132 14.45 -6.17 -21.14
CA TRP A 132 13.91 -7.14 -22.09
C TRP A 132 13.92 -6.65 -23.56
N LEU A 133 14.27 -5.40 -23.78
CA LEU A 133 14.26 -4.82 -25.12
C LEU A 133 15.60 -5.03 -25.88
N ASP A 134 16.59 -5.50 -25.21
CA ASP A 134 17.92 -5.75 -25.80
C ASP A 134 17.97 -7.08 -26.56
#